data_6570a21262a9e08e170c8ae3a4cec15c
#
_entry.id   6570a21262a9e08e170c8ae3a4cec15c
#
_cell.length_a   1.000
_cell.length_b   1.000
_cell.length_c   1.000
_cell.angle_alpha   90.00
_cell.angle_beta   90.00
_cell.angle_gamma   90.00
#
_symmetry.space_group_name_H-M   'P 1'
#
loop_
_entity.id
_entity.type
_entity.pdbx_description
1 polymer ?
#
loop_
_entity_poly.entity_id
_entity_poly.type
_entity_poly.pdbx_seq_one_letter_code
_entity_poly.pdbx_strand_id
1 'polypeptide(L)'
;HGCQEVNFIAGFRDNDFSEQRLETYRRVMKENGCTVKEEYIAYGDFWEFPSRAAMEKWVQEWEAGTSRRPEAIICANDMMAITASNVLQNHGLKVPEDVIVTGFDGLLLGECCMPKLTSAKNDAAQIGWNVIQMIDDHQNGKCTNVYDIVVPFYVDYSESCGCEPVQQRNLSEEVMHWYGQREIARYQSYDFFMMTNSMSDGHSLVKLAESFQQYKDCFPAD
;
A
#
# COMPACT_ATOMS: atom_id res chain seq x y z
N HIS A 1 11.18 -12.20 -5.77
CA HIS A 1 10.45 -13.23 -5.04
C HIS A 1 10.10 -14.45 -5.91
N GLY A 2 10.32 -14.38 -7.23
CA GLY A 2 10.09 -15.49 -8.16
C GLY A 2 8.64 -15.71 -8.57
N CYS A 3 7.73 -14.81 -8.26
CA CYS A 3 6.32 -14.91 -8.63
C CYS A 3 6.14 -14.93 -10.16
N GLN A 4 5.32 -15.84 -10.65
CA GLN A 4 5.00 -16.01 -12.07
C GLN A 4 3.58 -15.55 -12.40
N GLU A 5 2.67 -15.69 -11.45
CA GLU A 5 1.26 -15.28 -11.58
C GLU A 5 1.01 -14.06 -10.71
N VAL A 6 0.93 -12.92 -11.35
CA VAL A 6 0.81 -11.62 -10.68
C VAL A 6 -0.41 -10.89 -11.24
N ASN A 7 -1.32 -10.48 -10.36
CA ASN A 7 -2.44 -9.63 -10.73
C ASN A 7 -2.07 -8.14 -10.55
N PHE A 8 -2.77 -7.27 -11.28
CA PHE A 8 -2.56 -5.82 -11.22
C PHE A 8 -3.88 -5.08 -11.02
N ILE A 9 -3.93 -4.20 -10.01
CA ILE A 9 -5.05 -3.27 -9.84
C ILE A 9 -4.58 -1.89 -10.31
N ALA A 10 -5.10 -1.47 -11.48
CA ALA A 10 -4.86 -0.17 -12.09
C ALA A 10 -5.71 0.93 -11.44
N GLY A 11 -5.37 2.19 -11.68
CA GLY A 11 -6.19 3.34 -11.32
C GLY A 11 -7.38 3.55 -12.24
N PHE A 12 -7.68 4.82 -12.55
CA PHE A 12 -8.74 5.15 -13.49
C PHE A 12 -8.40 4.70 -14.92
N ARG A 13 -9.42 4.29 -15.66
CA ARG A 13 -9.30 4.14 -17.11
C ARG A 13 -9.05 5.51 -17.76
N ASP A 14 -8.33 5.52 -18.86
CA ASP A 14 -8.03 6.75 -19.63
C ASP A 14 -7.28 7.82 -18.81
N ASN A 15 -6.53 7.41 -17.79
CA ASN A 15 -5.66 8.27 -16.99
C ASN A 15 -4.21 7.95 -17.26
N ASP A 16 -3.41 8.94 -17.67
CA ASP A 16 -2.03 8.77 -18.09
C ASP A 16 -1.15 8.04 -17.04
N PHE A 17 -1.30 8.37 -15.75
CA PHE A 17 -0.53 7.73 -14.69
C PHE A 17 -0.94 6.26 -14.49
N SER A 18 -2.24 5.97 -14.60
CA SER A 18 -2.77 4.61 -14.51
C SER A 18 -2.26 3.76 -15.67
N GLU A 19 -2.36 4.29 -16.90
CA GLU A 19 -1.92 3.58 -18.11
C GLU A 19 -0.40 3.36 -18.12
N GLN A 20 0.41 4.33 -17.73
CA GLN A 20 1.87 4.17 -17.61
C GLN A 20 2.26 3.05 -16.64
N ARG A 21 1.57 2.95 -15.48
CA ARG A 21 1.82 1.88 -14.50
C ARG A 21 1.39 0.52 -15.06
N LEU A 22 0.23 0.46 -15.71
CA LEU A 22 -0.27 -0.76 -16.35
C LEU A 22 0.63 -1.24 -17.51
N GLU A 23 1.07 -0.33 -18.37
CA GLU A 23 2.02 -0.66 -19.44
C GLU A 23 3.35 -1.14 -18.89
N THR A 24 3.84 -0.51 -17.82
CA THR A 24 5.05 -0.94 -17.13
C THR A 24 4.90 -2.35 -16.57
N TYR A 25 3.77 -2.65 -15.91
CA TYR A 25 3.46 -4.00 -15.44
C TYR A 25 3.50 -5.00 -16.61
N ARG A 26 2.76 -4.73 -17.69
CA ARG A 26 2.72 -5.62 -18.88
C ARG A 26 4.11 -5.86 -19.46
N ARG A 27 4.90 -4.79 -19.59
CA ARG A 27 6.26 -4.86 -20.13
C ARG A 27 7.17 -5.71 -19.24
N VAL A 28 7.22 -5.43 -17.94
CA VAL A 28 8.08 -6.13 -16.98
C VAL A 28 7.71 -7.61 -16.88
N MET A 29 6.43 -7.93 -16.81
CA MET A 29 5.98 -9.33 -16.81
C MET A 29 6.43 -10.08 -18.07
N LYS A 30 6.26 -9.47 -19.22
CA LYS A 30 6.69 -10.05 -20.51
C LYS A 30 8.20 -10.23 -20.59
N GLU A 31 8.98 -9.24 -20.16
CA GLU A 31 10.46 -9.31 -20.13
C GLU A 31 10.97 -10.44 -19.24
N ASN A 32 10.23 -10.80 -18.19
CA ASN A 32 10.55 -11.90 -17.30
C ASN A 32 9.89 -13.24 -17.65
N GLY A 33 9.28 -13.34 -18.83
CA GLY A 33 8.67 -14.58 -19.33
C GLY A 33 7.36 -14.98 -18.63
N CYS A 34 6.75 -14.05 -17.86
CA CYS A 34 5.50 -14.30 -17.19
C CYS A 34 4.30 -14.04 -18.12
N THR A 35 3.21 -14.77 -17.89
CA THR A 35 1.99 -14.61 -18.69
C THR A 35 1.16 -13.46 -18.14
N VAL A 36 0.79 -12.52 -19.01
CA VAL A 36 -0.18 -11.47 -18.72
C VAL A 36 -1.50 -11.80 -19.39
N LYS A 37 -2.59 -11.83 -18.63
CA LYS A 37 -3.94 -12.00 -19.14
C LYS A 37 -4.81 -10.82 -18.68
N GLU A 38 -5.80 -10.47 -19.50
CA GLU A 38 -6.73 -9.38 -19.14
C GLU A 38 -7.53 -9.66 -17.86
N GLU A 39 -7.79 -10.93 -17.56
CA GLU A 39 -8.43 -11.36 -16.31
C GLU A 39 -7.58 -11.10 -15.04
N TYR A 40 -6.27 -10.89 -15.21
CA TYR A 40 -5.34 -10.53 -14.13
C TYR A 40 -5.30 -9.03 -13.85
N ILE A 41 -6.04 -8.23 -14.63
CA ILE A 41 -6.05 -6.78 -14.54
C ILE A 41 -7.43 -6.31 -14.11
N ALA A 42 -7.48 -5.51 -13.05
CA ALA A 42 -8.68 -4.83 -12.59
C ALA A 42 -8.43 -3.32 -12.50
N TYR A 43 -9.50 -2.55 -12.41
CA TYR A 43 -9.42 -1.11 -12.20
C TYR A 43 -10.07 -0.77 -10.85
N GLY A 44 -9.30 -0.10 -10.01
CA GLY A 44 -9.69 0.28 -8.65
C GLY A 44 -9.84 1.79 -8.47
N ASP A 45 -9.72 2.56 -9.57
CA ASP A 45 -9.94 4.01 -9.63
C ASP A 45 -9.15 4.80 -8.57
N PHE A 46 -7.98 4.29 -8.15
CA PHE A 46 -7.17 4.81 -7.07
C PHE A 46 -7.91 4.91 -5.71
N TRP A 47 -9.03 4.22 -5.54
CA TRP A 47 -9.92 4.37 -4.40
C TRP A 47 -10.32 3.03 -3.77
N GLU A 48 -10.81 3.09 -2.53
CA GLU A 48 -11.17 1.92 -1.74
C GLU A 48 -12.31 1.10 -2.36
N PHE A 49 -13.46 1.74 -2.64
CA PHE A 49 -14.66 0.99 -3.02
C PHE A 49 -14.53 0.22 -4.35
N PRO A 50 -14.02 0.81 -5.45
CA PRO A 50 -13.80 0.05 -6.69
C PRO A 50 -12.79 -1.07 -6.52
N SER A 51 -11.72 -0.83 -5.73
CA SER A 51 -10.70 -1.85 -5.44
C SER A 51 -11.26 -3.00 -4.64
N ARG A 52 -12.10 -2.72 -3.64
CA ARG A 52 -12.81 -3.74 -2.86
C ARG A 52 -13.68 -4.59 -3.77
N ALA A 53 -14.49 -3.98 -4.64
CA ALA A 53 -15.35 -4.70 -5.56
C ALA A 53 -14.56 -5.61 -6.52
N ALA A 54 -13.42 -5.14 -7.01
CA ALA A 54 -12.53 -5.93 -7.86
C ALA A 54 -11.93 -7.12 -7.10
N MET A 55 -11.48 -6.90 -5.88
CA MET A 55 -10.90 -7.95 -5.03
C MET A 55 -11.93 -8.99 -4.62
N GLU A 56 -13.13 -8.59 -4.19
CA GLU A 56 -14.22 -9.50 -3.84
C GLU A 56 -14.60 -10.40 -5.03
N LYS A 57 -14.68 -9.83 -6.23
CA LYS A 57 -14.90 -10.60 -7.45
C LYS A 57 -13.81 -11.65 -7.66
N TRP A 58 -12.54 -11.27 -7.56
CA TRP A 58 -11.41 -12.19 -7.75
C TRP A 58 -11.43 -13.30 -6.70
N VAL A 59 -11.64 -12.97 -5.43
CA VAL A 59 -11.69 -13.98 -4.36
C VAL A 59 -12.83 -14.98 -4.59
N GLN A 60 -14.02 -14.52 -4.98
CA GLN A 60 -15.15 -15.39 -5.34
C GLN A 60 -14.82 -16.33 -6.51
N GLU A 61 -14.12 -15.83 -7.54
CA GLU A 61 -13.69 -16.63 -8.67
C GLU A 61 -12.65 -17.70 -8.27
N TRP A 62 -11.73 -17.38 -7.35
CA TRP A 62 -10.75 -18.32 -6.82
C TRP A 62 -11.42 -19.40 -5.94
N GLU A 63 -12.34 -19.02 -5.07
CA GLU A 63 -13.12 -19.95 -4.23
C GLU A 63 -14.00 -20.88 -5.06
N ALA A 64 -14.57 -20.37 -6.15
CA ALA A 64 -15.34 -21.15 -7.10
C ALA A 64 -14.49 -22.05 -8.01
N GLY A 65 -13.16 -21.90 -8.01
CA GLY A 65 -12.25 -22.62 -8.89
C GLY A 65 -12.35 -22.24 -10.37
N THR A 66 -12.97 -21.09 -10.67
CA THR A 66 -13.13 -20.58 -12.05
C THR A 66 -11.92 -19.75 -12.51
N SER A 67 -11.10 -19.28 -11.57
CA SER A 67 -9.85 -18.58 -11.81
C SER A 67 -8.78 -19.06 -10.81
N ARG A 68 -7.52 -18.87 -11.15
CA ARG A 68 -6.41 -19.24 -10.27
C ARG A 68 -6.03 -18.06 -9.37
N ARG A 69 -5.78 -18.34 -8.09
CA ARG A 69 -5.26 -17.35 -7.16
C ARG A 69 -3.84 -16.95 -7.55
N PRO A 70 -3.52 -15.64 -7.64
CA PRO A 70 -2.18 -15.17 -7.96
C PRO A 70 -1.23 -15.36 -6.78
N GLU A 71 0.08 -15.35 -7.07
CA GLU A 71 1.14 -15.34 -6.06
C GLU A 71 1.36 -13.92 -5.51
N ALA A 72 1.05 -12.89 -6.32
CA ALA A 72 1.17 -11.50 -5.92
C ALA A 72 0.10 -10.61 -6.57
N ILE A 73 -0.21 -9.51 -5.89
CA ILE A 73 -1.05 -8.41 -6.40
C ILE A 73 -0.25 -7.13 -6.29
N ILE A 74 -0.06 -6.47 -7.43
CA ILE A 74 0.53 -5.14 -7.51
C ILE A 74 -0.61 -4.14 -7.66
N CYS A 75 -0.66 -3.14 -6.79
CA CYS A 75 -1.66 -2.07 -6.86
C CYS A 75 -1.01 -0.77 -7.31
N ALA A 76 -1.71 -0.04 -8.17
CA ALA A 76 -1.20 1.22 -8.70
C ALA A 76 -1.14 2.34 -7.63
N ASN A 77 -1.72 2.16 -6.44
CA ASN A 77 -1.44 2.99 -5.27
C ASN A 77 -1.61 2.23 -3.95
N ASP A 78 -1.22 2.86 -2.84
CA ASP A 78 -1.27 2.27 -1.51
C ASP A 78 -2.70 2.08 -0.99
N MET A 79 -3.63 2.98 -1.29
CA MET A 79 -5.02 2.85 -0.85
C MET A 79 -5.64 1.57 -1.40
N MET A 80 -5.41 1.27 -2.68
CA MET A 80 -5.87 0.03 -3.30
C MET A 80 -5.16 -1.20 -2.72
N ALA A 81 -3.86 -1.10 -2.41
CA ALA A 81 -3.09 -2.20 -1.81
C ALA A 81 -3.57 -2.54 -0.39
N ILE A 82 -3.83 -1.51 0.43
CA ILE A 82 -4.41 -1.67 1.77
C ILE A 82 -5.78 -2.35 1.67
N THR A 83 -6.61 -1.89 0.73
CA THR A 83 -7.93 -2.49 0.49
C THR A 83 -7.81 -3.95 0.06
N ALA A 84 -6.88 -4.26 -0.85
CA ALA A 84 -6.63 -5.63 -1.29
C ALA A 84 -6.21 -6.53 -0.13
N SER A 85 -5.26 -6.08 0.71
CA SER A 85 -4.83 -6.81 1.91
C SER A 85 -5.99 -7.08 2.87
N ASN A 86 -6.84 -6.07 3.12
CA ASN A 86 -8.00 -6.22 4.00
C ASN A 86 -9.01 -7.24 3.46
N VAL A 87 -9.31 -7.22 2.15
CA VAL A 87 -10.21 -8.20 1.53
C VAL A 87 -9.64 -9.61 1.66
N LEU A 88 -8.36 -9.82 1.34
CA LEU A 88 -7.70 -11.12 1.49
C LEU A 88 -7.81 -11.64 2.92
N GLN A 89 -7.48 -10.82 3.91
CA GLN A 89 -7.53 -11.18 5.32
C GLN A 89 -8.97 -11.49 5.80
N ASN A 90 -9.97 -10.75 5.34
CA ASN A 90 -11.39 -11.00 5.66
C ASN A 90 -11.86 -12.36 5.12
N HIS A 91 -11.28 -12.85 4.03
CA HIS A 91 -11.50 -14.18 3.49
C HIS A 91 -10.54 -15.25 4.04
N GLY A 92 -9.79 -14.93 5.10
CA GLY A 92 -8.89 -15.88 5.77
C GLY A 92 -7.59 -16.16 5.02
N LEU A 93 -7.30 -15.39 3.96
CA LEU A 93 -6.03 -15.48 3.24
C LEU A 93 -4.98 -14.60 3.92
N LYS A 94 -3.77 -15.12 4.03
CA LYS A 94 -2.66 -14.45 4.68
C LYS A 94 -1.83 -13.63 3.69
N VAL A 95 -1.45 -12.43 4.09
CA VAL A 95 -0.48 -11.60 3.41
C VAL A 95 0.78 -11.57 4.29
N PRO A 96 1.94 -11.97 3.81
CA PRO A 96 2.29 -12.32 2.42
C PRO A 96 2.19 -13.81 2.07
N GLU A 97 1.90 -14.72 3.03
CA GLU A 97 2.13 -16.16 2.87
C GLU A 97 1.28 -16.78 1.75
N ASP A 98 0.04 -16.35 1.60
CA ASP A 98 -0.85 -16.83 0.53
C ASP A 98 -0.81 -15.94 -0.71
N VAL A 99 -0.68 -14.63 -0.52
CA VAL A 99 -0.63 -13.63 -1.60
C VAL A 99 0.23 -12.45 -1.16
N ILE A 100 1.25 -12.12 -1.91
CA ILE A 100 2.04 -10.90 -1.75
C ILE A 100 1.22 -9.69 -2.22
N VAL A 101 1.27 -8.58 -1.48
CA VAL A 101 0.63 -7.32 -1.88
C VAL A 101 1.63 -6.18 -1.85
N THR A 102 1.63 -5.38 -2.93
CA THR A 102 2.48 -4.18 -3.01
C THR A 102 1.70 -2.97 -3.50
N GLY A 103 2.11 -1.81 -3.02
CA GLY A 103 1.51 -0.53 -3.35
C GLY A 103 2.47 0.45 -4.03
N PHE A 104 2.02 1.68 -4.14
CA PHE A 104 2.74 2.82 -4.70
C PHE A 104 2.24 4.10 -4.01
N ASP A 105 3.08 5.06 -3.76
CA ASP A 105 2.97 6.39 -3.17
C ASP A 105 3.69 6.52 -1.82
N GLY A 106 3.82 5.46 -1.01
CA GLY A 106 4.47 5.48 0.30
C GLY A 106 3.62 6.21 1.36
N LEU A 107 2.32 5.97 1.36
CA LEU A 107 1.42 6.57 2.34
C LEU A 107 1.76 6.11 3.77
N LEU A 108 1.69 7.04 4.73
CA LEU A 108 1.85 6.72 6.15
C LEU A 108 0.87 5.63 6.62
N LEU A 109 -0.31 5.57 6.04
CA LEU A 109 -1.31 4.54 6.32
C LEU A 109 -0.77 3.12 6.02
N GLY A 110 0.01 2.96 4.94
CA GLY A 110 0.66 1.68 4.62
C GLY A 110 1.70 1.25 5.66
N GLU A 111 2.33 2.20 6.36
CA GLU A 111 3.22 1.91 7.49
C GLU A 111 2.46 1.50 8.75
N CYS A 112 1.18 1.85 8.87
CA CYS A 112 0.32 1.49 9.99
C CYS A 112 -0.44 0.18 9.77
N CYS A 113 -0.43 -0.41 8.58
CA CYS A 113 -1.11 -1.66 8.27
C CYS A 113 -0.40 -2.89 8.86
N MET A 114 -1.15 -3.96 9.01
CA MET A 114 -0.63 -5.28 9.37
C MET A 114 -1.09 -6.32 8.32
N PRO A 115 -0.13 -6.86 7.54
CA PRO A 115 1.30 -6.57 7.53
C PRO A 115 1.62 -5.17 7.01
N LYS A 116 2.76 -4.61 7.41
CA LYS A 116 3.26 -3.32 6.90
C LYS A 116 3.45 -3.41 5.39
N LEU A 117 2.93 -2.40 4.66
CA LEU A 117 2.88 -2.41 3.21
C LEU A 117 4.26 -2.16 2.57
N THR A 118 4.65 -3.03 1.67
CA THR A 118 5.72 -2.77 0.70
C THR A 118 5.20 -1.79 -0.34
N SER A 119 5.87 -0.65 -0.51
CA SER A 119 5.43 0.40 -1.42
C SER A 119 6.60 1.06 -2.14
N ALA A 120 6.36 1.47 -3.38
CA ALA A 120 7.26 2.38 -4.08
C ALA A 120 6.95 3.81 -3.61
N LYS A 121 7.97 4.50 -3.09
CA LYS A 121 7.84 5.86 -2.55
C LYS A 121 8.97 6.76 -3.00
N ASN A 122 8.74 8.05 -2.92
CA ASN A 122 9.76 9.07 -3.14
C ASN A 122 10.05 9.84 -1.84
N ASP A 123 11.09 10.66 -1.88
CA ASP A 123 11.39 11.56 -0.79
C ASP A 123 10.57 12.85 -0.93
N ALA A 124 9.44 12.92 -0.23
CA ALA A 124 8.56 14.09 -0.22
C ALA A 124 9.24 15.34 0.34
N ALA A 125 10.17 15.19 1.29
CA ALA A 125 10.95 16.32 1.82
C ALA A 125 11.89 16.88 0.75
N GLN A 126 12.53 16.01 -0.02
CA GLN A 126 13.37 16.42 -1.16
C GLN A 126 12.53 17.12 -2.24
N ILE A 127 11.32 16.64 -2.53
CA ILE A 127 10.40 17.31 -3.46
C ILE A 127 10.09 18.71 -2.96
N GLY A 128 9.68 18.85 -1.70
CA GLY A 128 9.36 20.15 -1.10
C GLY A 128 10.54 21.11 -1.12
N TRP A 129 11.72 20.62 -0.78
CA TRP A 129 12.95 21.41 -0.84
C TRP A 129 13.27 21.90 -2.26
N ASN A 130 13.18 21.01 -3.24
CA ASN A 130 13.44 21.36 -4.65
C ASN A 130 12.45 22.44 -5.14
N VAL A 131 11.18 22.35 -4.79
CA VAL A 131 10.16 23.36 -5.16
C VAL A 131 10.50 24.71 -4.57
N ILE A 132 10.85 24.77 -3.27
CA ILE A 132 11.22 26.05 -2.62
C ILE A 132 12.48 26.64 -3.27
N GLN A 133 13.47 25.79 -3.56
CA GLN A 133 14.69 26.24 -4.21
C GLN A 133 14.43 26.78 -5.61
N MET A 134 13.56 26.15 -6.40
CA MET A 134 13.15 26.64 -7.73
C MET A 134 12.49 28.01 -7.64
N ILE A 135 11.62 28.22 -6.64
CA ILE A 135 10.94 29.50 -6.42
C ILE A 135 11.97 30.58 -6.05
N ASP A 136 12.89 30.29 -5.12
CA ASP A 136 13.95 31.23 -4.70
C ASP A 136 14.85 31.62 -5.88
N ASP A 137 15.29 30.64 -6.66
CA ASP A 137 16.13 30.89 -7.84
C ASP A 137 15.43 31.72 -8.90
N HIS A 138 14.13 31.50 -9.09
CA HIS A 138 13.33 32.31 -10.01
C HIS A 138 13.17 33.75 -9.51
N GLN A 139 12.84 33.94 -8.22
CA GLN A 139 12.67 35.29 -7.63
C GLN A 139 13.96 36.09 -7.62
N ASN A 140 15.10 35.44 -7.44
CA ASN A 140 16.40 36.08 -7.42
C ASN A 140 17.05 36.24 -8.82
N GLY A 141 16.33 35.89 -9.88
CA GLY A 141 16.83 36.00 -11.26
C GLY A 141 17.98 35.05 -11.59
N LYS A 142 18.23 34.04 -10.75
CA LYS A 142 19.28 33.04 -10.98
C LYS A 142 18.90 32.03 -12.07
N CYS A 143 17.60 31.82 -12.26
CA CYS A 143 17.06 30.96 -13.30
C CYS A 143 15.90 31.63 -13.99
N THR A 144 15.98 31.79 -15.31
CA THR A 144 14.91 32.37 -16.16
C THR A 144 14.12 31.32 -16.90
N ASN A 145 14.60 30.08 -16.94
CA ASN A 145 13.94 28.96 -17.62
C ASN A 145 13.31 28.02 -16.61
N VAL A 146 12.15 27.50 -16.93
CA VAL A 146 11.55 26.37 -16.21
C VAL A 146 12.40 25.14 -16.51
N TYR A 147 12.80 24.42 -15.48
CA TYR A 147 13.54 23.16 -15.58
C TYR A 147 12.86 22.09 -14.74
N ASP A 148 12.91 20.86 -15.21
CA ASP A 148 12.36 19.71 -14.51
C ASP A 148 13.39 19.09 -13.58
N ILE A 149 13.00 18.83 -12.34
CA ILE A 149 13.79 18.07 -11.38
C ILE A 149 13.10 16.72 -11.19
N VAL A 150 13.82 15.65 -11.53
CA VAL A 150 13.32 14.29 -11.32
C VAL A 150 13.74 13.80 -9.95
N VAL A 151 12.76 13.50 -9.09
CA VAL A 151 13.00 12.82 -7.81
C VAL A 151 12.67 11.34 -8.00
N PRO A 152 13.67 10.44 -7.87
CA PRO A 152 13.46 9.02 -8.13
C PRO A 152 12.56 8.38 -7.08
N PHE A 153 11.80 7.37 -7.51
CA PHE A 153 11.13 6.43 -6.61
C PHE A 153 12.11 5.32 -6.19
N TYR A 154 11.93 4.81 -4.99
CA TYR A 154 12.57 3.62 -4.48
C TYR A 154 11.53 2.69 -3.85
N VAL A 155 11.83 1.40 -3.79
CA VAL A 155 10.93 0.43 -3.16
C VAL A 155 11.32 0.26 -1.70
N ASP A 156 10.39 0.57 -0.80
CA ASP A 156 10.50 0.26 0.62
C ASP A 156 9.92 -1.14 0.85
N TYR A 157 10.80 -2.12 0.87
CA TYR A 157 10.44 -3.51 1.11
C TYR A 157 10.02 -3.73 2.56
N SER A 158 8.91 -4.44 2.76
CA SER A 158 8.35 -4.66 4.09
C SER A 158 7.57 -5.97 4.16
N GLU A 159 6.78 -6.13 5.23
CA GLU A 159 6.10 -7.36 5.61
C GLU A 159 5.14 -7.89 4.54
N SER A 160 4.41 -7.02 3.82
CA SER A 160 3.41 -7.46 2.84
C SER A 160 3.97 -8.15 1.60
N CYS A 161 5.28 -8.12 1.40
CA CYS A 161 5.98 -8.94 0.41
C CYS A 161 6.83 -10.05 1.03
N GLY A 162 6.80 -10.21 2.34
CA GLY A 162 7.58 -11.20 3.06
C GLY A 162 9.03 -10.79 3.34
N CYS A 163 9.40 -9.53 3.07
CA CYS A 163 10.71 -9.01 3.44
C CYS A 163 10.69 -8.46 4.86
N GLU A 164 11.79 -8.64 5.58
CA GLU A 164 11.99 -7.91 6.82
C GLU A 164 12.21 -6.42 6.49
N PRO A 165 11.57 -5.50 7.24
CA PRO A 165 11.86 -4.07 7.10
C PRO A 165 13.35 -3.83 7.26
N VAL A 166 13.92 -3.00 6.41
CA VAL A 166 15.36 -2.66 6.51
C VAL A 166 15.58 -1.97 7.86
N GLN A 167 16.10 -2.70 8.82
CA GLN A 167 16.51 -2.12 10.10
C GLN A 167 17.70 -1.21 9.84
N GLN A 168 17.57 0.07 10.19
CA GLN A 168 18.72 0.98 10.18
C GLN A 168 19.71 0.51 11.27
N ARG A 169 20.81 -0.08 10.83
CA ARG A 169 21.78 -0.80 11.69
C ARG A 169 22.58 0.06 12.70
N ASN A 170 22.32 1.36 12.81
CA ASN A 170 23.11 2.26 13.65
C ASN A 170 22.26 3.24 14.48
N LEU A 171 21.18 2.74 15.10
CA LEU A 171 20.34 3.57 15.95
C LEU A 171 20.83 3.53 17.39
N SER A 172 20.95 4.71 18.05
CA SER A 172 21.21 4.82 19.48
C SER A 172 20.06 4.20 20.31
N GLU A 173 20.31 3.87 21.59
CA GLU A 173 19.26 3.34 22.46
C GLU A 173 18.02 4.24 22.56
N GLU A 174 18.19 5.57 22.51
CA GLU A 174 17.06 6.50 22.48
C GLU A 174 16.21 6.37 21.23
N VAL A 175 16.84 6.15 20.07
CA VAL A 175 16.13 5.93 18.82
C VAL A 175 15.44 4.57 18.82
N MET A 176 16.05 3.54 19.42
CA MET A 176 15.41 2.23 19.61
C MET A 176 14.18 2.32 20.53
N HIS A 177 14.24 3.12 21.59
CA HIS A 177 13.08 3.39 22.45
C HIS A 177 11.97 4.12 21.68
N TRP A 178 12.31 5.07 20.85
CA TRP A 178 11.37 5.79 19.98
C TRP A 178 10.74 4.86 18.93
N TYR A 179 11.51 3.91 18.37
CA TYR A 179 10.97 2.87 17.48
C TYR A 179 9.96 1.97 18.20
N GLY A 180 10.23 1.58 19.42
CA GLY A 180 9.26 0.82 20.24
C GLY A 180 7.94 1.58 20.42
N GLN A 181 7.98 2.89 20.71
CA GLN A 181 6.79 3.73 20.78
C GLN A 181 6.09 3.87 19.42
N ARG A 182 6.85 3.93 18.33
CA ARG A 182 6.31 3.97 16.96
C ARG A 182 5.58 2.69 16.60
N GLU A 183 6.10 1.54 16.98
CA GLU A 183 5.43 0.25 16.79
C GLU A 183 4.14 0.16 17.60
N ILE A 184 4.12 0.61 18.84
CA ILE A 184 2.90 0.69 19.65
C ILE A 184 1.87 1.61 18.95
N ALA A 185 2.28 2.80 18.52
CA ALA A 185 1.41 3.72 17.79
C ALA A 185 0.88 3.13 16.48
N ARG A 186 1.70 2.29 15.80
CA ARG A 186 1.30 1.55 14.61
C ARG A 186 0.19 0.55 14.90
N TYR A 187 0.33 -0.28 15.95
CA TYR A 187 -0.71 -1.21 16.37
C TYR A 187 -2.00 -0.48 16.73
N GLN A 188 -1.91 0.62 17.47
CA GLN A 188 -3.05 1.45 17.82
C GLN A 188 -3.74 2.04 16.60
N SER A 189 -2.97 2.52 15.61
CA SER A 189 -3.51 3.06 14.37
C SER A 189 -4.17 1.97 13.51
N TYR A 190 -3.60 0.76 13.50
CA TYR A 190 -4.18 -0.39 12.83
C TYR A 190 -5.52 -0.80 13.45
N ASP A 191 -5.58 -0.93 14.78
CA ASP A 191 -6.81 -1.26 15.49
C ASP A 191 -7.90 -0.21 15.25
N PHE A 192 -7.54 1.08 15.28
CA PHE A 192 -8.46 2.16 14.94
C PHE A 192 -8.95 2.09 13.50
N PHE A 193 -8.03 1.80 12.56
CA PHE A 193 -8.36 1.64 11.14
C PHE A 193 -9.29 0.45 10.92
N MET A 194 -9.00 -0.71 11.51
CA MET A 194 -9.86 -1.90 11.41
C MET A 194 -11.23 -1.64 12.03
N MET A 195 -11.29 -0.91 13.15
CA MET A 195 -12.54 -0.49 13.78
C MET A 195 -13.35 0.41 12.84
N THR A 196 -12.73 1.41 12.21
CA THR A 196 -13.45 2.34 11.30
C THR A 196 -13.92 1.64 10.02
N ASN A 197 -13.15 0.70 9.48
CA ASN A 197 -13.55 -0.11 8.33
C ASN A 197 -14.72 -1.04 8.65
N SER A 198 -14.72 -1.66 9.83
CA SER A 198 -15.84 -2.50 10.26
C SER A 198 -17.15 -1.71 10.41
N MET A 199 -17.06 -0.39 10.62
CA MET A 199 -18.23 0.50 10.66
C MET A 199 -18.83 0.76 9.28
N SER A 200 -18.02 0.83 8.24
CA SER A 200 -18.49 1.06 6.86
C SER A 200 -19.33 -0.09 6.31
N ASP A 201 -19.15 -1.29 6.86
CA ASP A 201 -19.87 -2.50 6.44
C ASP A 201 -21.22 -2.70 7.15
N GLY A 202 -21.77 -1.67 7.79
CA GLY A 202 -23.11 -1.70 8.41
C GLY A 202 -23.17 -2.47 9.73
N HIS A 203 -22.06 -2.68 10.38
CA HIS A 203 -22.01 -3.36 11.67
C HIS A 203 -22.50 -2.47 12.81
N SER A 204 -23.27 -3.06 13.72
CA SER A 204 -24.01 -2.37 14.77
C SER A 204 -23.10 -1.57 15.75
N LEU A 205 -23.68 -0.52 16.35
CA LEU A 205 -23.09 0.26 17.46
C LEU A 205 -22.55 -0.62 18.61
N VAL A 206 -23.07 -1.86 18.74
CA VAL A 206 -22.62 -2.84 19.75
C VAL A 206 -21.18 -3.30 19.46
N LYS A 207 -20.87 -3.66 18.20
CA LYS A 207 -19.50 -4.04 17.82
C LYS A 207 -18.51 -2.88 17.94
N LEU A 208 -18.98 -1.66 17.69
CA LEU A 208 -18.19 -0.45 17.93
C LEU A 208 -17.84 -0.31 19.41
N ALA A 209 -18.82 -0.49 20.31
CA ALA A 209 -18.61 -0.42 21.75
C ALA A 209 -17.66 -1.53 22.25
N GLU A 210 -17.77 -2.74 21.70
CA GLU A 210 -16.87 -3.86 22.00
C GLU A 210 -15.45 -3.58 21.55
N SER A 211 -15.27 -3.03 20.34
CA SER A 211 -13.96 -2.63 19.81
C SER A 211 -13.35 -1.49 20.61
N PHE A 212 -14.15 -0.52 21.04
CA PHE A 212 -13.71 0.54 21.94
C PHE A 212 -13.30 0.02 23.32
N GLN A 213 -13.98 -0.99 23.83
CA GLN A 213 -13.62 -1.60 25.10
C GLN A 213 -12.28 -2.36 25.00
N GLN A 214 -12.09 -3.17 23.93
CA GLN A 214 -10.81 -3.82 23.66
C GLN A 214 -9.68 -2.81 23.50
N TYR A 215 -9.94 -1.70 22.79
CA TYR A 215 -8.96 -0.63 22.62
C TYR A 215 -8.57 0.00 23.96
N LYS A 216 -9.54 0.20 24.85
CA LYS A 216 -9.31 0.75 26.20
C LYS A 216 -8.48 -0.18 27.08
N ASP A 217 -8.68 -1.49 26.95
CA ASP A 217 -7.96 -2.51 27.70
C ASP A 217 -6.50 -2.69 27.27
N CYS A 218 -6.14 -2.17 26.07
CA CYS A 218 -4.76 -2.11 25.60
C CYS A 218 -3.93 -0.95 26.21
N PHE A 219 -4.57 -0.01 26.93
CA PHE A 219 -3.88 1.08 27.61
C PHE A 219 -3.94 0.84 29.12
N PRO A 220 -2.78 0.65 29.79
CA PRO A 220 -2.76 0.71 31.24
C PRO A 220 -3.24 2.10 31.67
N ALA A 221 -4.21 2.15 32.57
CA ALA A 221 -4.56 3.37 33.24
C ALA A 221 -3.35 3.81 34.09
N ASP A 222 -2.84 5.00 33.85
CA ASP A 222 -1.84 5.66 34.72
C ASP A 222 -2.40 5.81 36.15
#